data_b71611edbd425d6c818e1d79f1fd7fb9
#
_entry.id   b71611edbd425d6c818e1d79f1fd7fb9
#
_cell.length_a   1.000
_cell.length_b   1.000
_cell.length_c   1.000
_cell.angle_alpha   90.00
_cell.angle_beta   90.00
_cell.angle_gamma   90.00
#
_symmetry.space_group_name_H-M   'P 1'
#
loop_
_entity.id
_entity.type
_entity.pdbx_description
1 polymer ?
#
loop_
_entity_poly.entity_id
_entity_poly.type
_entity_poly.pdbx_seq_one_letter_code
_entity_poly.pdbx_strand_id
1 'polypeptide(L)'
;MLAFENILQRIESEISQLQFTNPPKSLYEPIEYILSLGGKRIRPALTLMACNIYNNSIENAIKPALGLEVFHNFTLLHDDLMDEADKRRNKPTVHKVWNANTAILSGDAMLIAAYQLIGSTEHGHLKQVLDLFTQTAAEICGGQQFDMEFESRMDVSEEEYIEMIRLKTAVLLACSLKTGALLGGASQEDAGNLYAFGINIGLAFQLQDDLLDVYGDTATFGKNIGGDILCNKKTFLLINALRLANKEQAEALRSWMDKKEFDPAQKIQAFTSIYNELQLKQLTENKIQAYYDASVENLKALQVAPEKLTILKEVCDHLMHRQS
;
A
#
# COMPACT_ATOMS: atom_id res chain seq x y z
N MET A 1 -3.47 25.88 -5.21
CA MET A 1 -3.42 24.56 -4.57
C MET A 1 -2.76 24.66 -3.21
N LEU A 2 -3.17 23.81 -2.26
CA LEU A 2 -2.55 23.69 -0.94
C LEU A 2 -1.18 22.99 -1.09
N ALA A 3 -0.17 23.44 -0.36
CA ALA A 3 1.12 22.74 -0.27
C ALA A 3 0.95 21.37 0.40
N PHE A 4 1.79 20.41 0.05
CA PHE A 4 1.71 19.04 0.57
C PHE A 4 1.88 19.00 2.10
N GLU A 5 2.80 19.81 2.64
CA GLU A 5 3.03 19.94 4.08
C GLU A 5 1.78 20.43 4.83
N ASN A 6 1.04 21.39 4.27
CA ASN A 6 -0.20 21.89 4.86
C ASN A 6 -1.29 20.80 4.88
N ILE A 7 -1.35 19.98 3.83
CA ILE A 7 -2.26 18.83 3.76
C ILE A 7 -1.91 17.82 4.85
N LEU A 8 -0.62 17.47 5.00
CA LEU A 8 -0.18 16.55 6.05
C LEU A 8 -0.46 17.07 7.46
N GLN A 9 -0.17 18.34 7.72
CA GLN A 9 -0.48 18.98 9.01
C GLN A 9 -1.98 18.95 9.31
N ARG A 10 -2.83 19.20 8.30
CA ARG A 10 -4.28 19.10 8.46
C ARG A 10 -4.70 17.67 8.80
N ILE A 11 -4.19 16.67 8.10
CA ILE A 11 -4.48 15.24 8.33
C ILE A 11 -4.08 14.84 9.74
N GLU A 12 -2.87 15.16 10.20
CA GLU A 12 -2.42 14.80 11.55
C GLU A 12 -3.26 15.48 12.64
N SER A 13 -3.63 16.76 12.43
CA SER A 13 -4.55 17.47 13.32
C SER A 13 -5.90 16.77 13.41
N GLU A 14 -6.47 16.36 12.28
CA GLU A 14 -7.79 15.70 12.25
C GLU A 14 -7.73 14.28 12.83
N ILE A 15 -6.64 13.51 12.57
CA ILE A 15 -6.43 12.19 13.19
C ILE A 15 -6.37 12.32 14.71
N SER A 16 -5.68 13.35 15.24
CA SER A 16 -5.56 13.56 16.68
C SER A 16 -6.89 13.91 17.37
N GLN A 17 -7.89 14.35 16.59
CA GLN A 17 -9.24 14.65 17.07
C GLN A 17 -10.22 13.47 16.98
N LEU A 18 -9.81 12.36 16.31
CA LEU A 18 -10.62 11.15 16.31
C LEU A 18 -10.71 10.59 17.74
N GLN A 19 -11.94 10.41 18.22
CA GLN A 19 -12.19 9.94 19.56
C GLN A 19 -12.67 8.48 19.55
N PHE A 20 -11.96 7.63 20.26
CA PHE A 20 -12.32 6.23 20.49
C PHE A 20 -12.53 5.98 21.99
N THR A 21 -13.36 6.82 22.62
CA THR A 21 -13.53 6.88 24.09
C THR A 21 -14.64 6.03 24.67
N ASN A 22 -15.37 5.28 23.82
CA ASN A 22 -16.45 4.42 24.26
C ASN A 22 -15.94 3.22 25.09
N PRO A 23 -16.73 2.72 26.09
CA PRO A 23 -16.42 1.45 26.72
C PRO A 23 -16.73 0.27 25.78
N PRO A 24 -16.01 -0.84 25.88
CA PRO A 24 -14.87 -1.07 26.80
C PRO A 24 -13.56 -0.48 26.26
N LYS A 25 -12.75 0.13 27.13
CA LYS A 25 -11.47 0.74 26.75
C LYS A 25 -10.54 -0.23 26.04
N SER A 26 -10.51 -1.49 26.45
CA SER A 26 -9.67 -2.54 25.85
C SER A 26 -9.97 -2.80 24.36
N LEU A 27 -11.11 -2.34 23.83
CA LEU A 27 -11.44 -2.39 22.41
C LEU A 27 -10.84 -1.19 21.65
N TYR A 28 -10.83 -0.02 22.27
CA TYR A 28 -10.51 1.24 21.60
C TYR A 28 -9.08 1.74 21.81
N GLU A 29 -8.44 1.43 22.95
CA GLU A 29 -7.03 1.75 23.20
C GLU A 29 -6.07 1.19 22.11
N PRO A 30 -6.25 -0.03 21.58
CA PRO A 30 -5.43 -0.52 20.47
C PRO A 30 -5.60 0.29 19.18
N ILE A 31 -6.79 0.87 18.95
CA ILE A 31 -7.05 1.74 17.79
C ILE A 31 -6.27 3.04 17.91
N GLU A 32 -6.35 3.69 19.07
CA GLU A 32 -5.56 4.90 19.34
C GLU A 32 -4.07 4.60 19.23
N TYR A 33 -3.63 3.46 19.76
CA TYR A 33 -2.23 3.03 19.68
C TYR A 33 -1.75 2.92 18.23
N ILE A 34 -2.42 2.14 17.37
CA ILE A 34 -1.96 1.94 15.97
C ILE A 34 -1.99 3.26 15.18
N LEU A 35 -2.99 4.11 15.37
CA LEU A 35 -3.08 5.41 14.72
C LEU A 35 -1.97 6.36 15.17
N SER A 36 -1.55 6.27 16.46
CA SER A 36 -0.47 7.07 17.04
C SER A 36 0.93 6.66 16.59
N LEU A 37 1.10 5.47 15.99
CA LEU A 37 2.39 5.03 15.45
C LEU A 37 2.90 5.90 14.30
N GLY A 38 2.09 6.85 13.84
CA GLY A 38 2.41 7.75 12.75
C GLY A 38 2.29 7.07 11.38
N GLY A 39 3.02 7.59 10.40
CA GLY A 39 3.06 7.09 9.02
C GLY A 39 3.15 8.22 8.00
N LYS A 40 3.36 7.86 6.75
CA LYS A 40 3.50 8.84 5.65
C LYS A 40 2.17 9.50 5.26
N ARG A 41 1.04 9.01 5.76
CA ARG A 41 -0.33 9.51 5.49
C ARG A 41 -0.63 9.74 4.00
N ILE A 42 -0.08 8.91 3.14
CA ILE A 42 -0.18 9.09 1.68
C ILE A 42 -1.62 8.98 1.20
N ARG A 43 -2.40 8.02 1.68
CA ARG A 43 -3.78 7.78 1.22
C ARG A 43 -4.70 8.96 1.49
N PRO A 44 -4.82 9.47 2.73
CA PRO A 44 -5.59 10.68 2.98
C PRO A 44 -5.02 11.90 2.25
N ALA A 45 -3.69 12.03 2.12
CA ALA A 45 -3.08 13.12 1.36
C ALA A 45 -3.49 13.09 -0.11
N LEU A 46 -3.43 11.92 -0.77
CA LEU A 46 -3.88 11.76 -2.16
C LEU A 46 -5.37 12.09 -2.32
N THR A 47 -6.21 11.74 -1.34
CA THR A 47 -7.64 12.10 -1.37
C THR A 47 -7.83 13.61 -1.33
N LEU A 48 -7.16 14.31 -0.40
CA LEU A 48 -7.28 15.76 -0.29
C LEU A 48 -6.65 16.50 -1.48
N MET A 49 -5.53 16.00 -1.99
CA MET A 49 -4.89 16.56 -3.19
C MET A 49 -5.77 16.40 -4.42
N ALA A 50 -6.33 15.23 -4.66
CA ALA A 50 -7.24 14.98 -5.77
C ALA A 50 -8.50 15.86 -5.68
N CYS A 51 -9.06 16.05 -4.49
CA CYS A 51 -10.14 17.02 -4.26
C CYS A 51 -9.70 18.45 -4.62
N ASN A 52 -8.51 18.85 -4.16
CA ASN A 52 -8.00 20.22 -4.37
C ASN A 52 -7.64 20.53 -5.82
N ILE A 53 -7.47 19.55 -6.69
CA ILE A 53 -7.35 19.75 -8.13
C ILE A 53 -8.61 20.41 -8.72
N TYR A 54 -9.79 20.00 -8.25
CA TYR A 54 -11.08 20.41 -8.80
C TYR A 54 -11.78 21.46 -7.93
N ASN A 55 -11.50 21.51 -6.63
CA ASN A 55 -12.16 22.41 -5.67
C ASN A 55 -11.10 23.11 -4.79
N ASN A 56 -11.28 24.39 -4.55
CA ASN A 56 -10.42 25.14 -3.64
C ASN A 56 -10.64 24.77 -2.17
N SER A 57 -11.81 24.22 -1.81
CA SER A 57 -12.10 23.70 -0.49
C SER A 57 -11.97 22.18 -0.47
N ILE A 58 -11.30 21.66 0.56
CA ILE A 58 -11.13 20.23 0.80
C ILE A 58 -11.99 19.69 1.94
N GLU A 59 -12.82 20.55 2.54
CA GLU A 59 -13.55 20.23 3.78
C GLU A 59 -14.46 19.01 3.63
N ASN A 60 -15.14 18.86 2.48
CA ASN A 60 -16.01 17.72 2.20
C ASN A 60 -15.25 16.39 2.04
N ALA A 61 -13.93 16.44 1.77
CA ALA A 61 -13.09 15.27 1.58
C ALA A 61 -12.36 14.84 2.86
N ILE A 62 -12.34 15.66 3.92
CA ILE A 62 -11.56 15.37 5.14
C ILE A 62 -12.03 14.06 5.79
N LYS A 63 -13.31 13.95 6.15
CA LYS A 63 -13.82 12.74 6.81
C LYS A 63 -13.67 11.48 5.96
N PRO A 64 -14.01 11.47 4.65
CA PRO A 64 -13.71 10.33 3.79
C PRO A 64 -12.21 9.99 3.71
N ALA A 65 -11.32 10.99 3.67
CA ALA A 65 -9.87 10.77 3.69
C ALA A 65 -9.40 10.09 4.99
N LEU A 66 -9.94 10.53 6.14
CA LEU A 66 -9.69 9.88 7.43
C LEU A 66 -10.24 8.45 7.46
N GLY A 67 -11.41 8.21 6.86
CA GLY A 67 -11.99 6.86 6.71
C GLY A 67 -11.05 5.92 5.98
N LEU A 68 -10.45 6.37 4.88
CA LEU A 68 -9.45 5.59 4.12
C LEU A 68 -8.18 5.33 4.93
N GLU A 69 -7.74 6.28 5.75
CA GLU A 69 -6.56 6.09 6.62
C GLU A 69 -6.87 5.12 7.78
N VAL A 70 -8.05 5.24 8.42
CA VAL A 70 -8.48 4.29 9.46
C VAL A 70 -8.60 2.88 8.88
N PHE A 71 -9.20 2.75 7.69
CA PHE A 71 -9.27 1.47 6.97
C PHE A 71 -7.87 0.91 6.67
N HIS A 72 -6.96 1.74 6.18
CA HIS A 72 -5.57 1.30 5.95
C HIS A 72 -4.91 0.79 7.23
N ASN A 73 -5.05 1.50 8.35
CA ASN A 73 -4.48 1.04 9.62
C ASN A 73 -5.19 -0.23 10.15
N PHE A 74 -6.48 -0.42 9.86
CA PHE A 74 -7.18 -1.70 10.08
C PHE A 74 -6.50 -2.84 9.31
N THR A 75 -6.25 -2.66 8.00
CA THR A 75 -5.59 -3.71 7.20
C THR A 75 -4.19 -4.02 7.73
N LEU A 76 -3.43 -3.01 8.16
CA LEU A 76 -2.11 -3.21 8.76
C LEU A 76 -2.17 -3.97 10.09
N LEU A 77 -3.19 -3.72 10.91
CA LEU A 77 -3.36 -4.38 12.20
C LEU A 77 -3.66 -5.88 12.04
N HIS A 78 -4.53 -6.23 11.08
CA HIS A 78 -4.85 -7.63 10.78
C HIS A 78 -3.69 -8.33 10.05
N ASP A 79 -3.02 -7.65 9.12
CA ASP A 79 -1.83 -8.12 8.41
C ASP A 79 -0.71 -8.51 9.41
N ASP A 80 -0.40 -7.60 10.36
CA ASP A 80 0.57 -7.86 11.43
C ASP A 80 0.24 -9.12 12.25
N LEU A 81 -1.03 -9.39 12.48
CA LEU A 81 -1.46 -10.59 13.21
C LEU A 81 -1.33 -11.86 12.36
N MET A 82 -1.71 -11.79 11.07
CA MET A 82 -1.62 -12.92 10.13
C MET A 82 -0.17 -13.30 9.87
N ASP A 83 0.72 -12.30 9.75
CA ASP A 83 2.16 -12.49 9.52
C ASP A 83 2.94 -12.77 10.82
N GLU A 84 2.27 -12.81 11.99
CA GLU A 84 2.90 -12.94 13.33
C GLU A 84 4.01 -11.89 13.59
N ALA A 85 3.91 -10.72 12.97
CA ALA A 85 4.93 -9.69 12.99
C ALA A 85 5.16 -9.13 14.40
N ASP A 86 6.42 -9.07 14.85
CA ASP A 86 6.74 -8.56 16.20
C ASP A 86 6.63 -7.03 16.28
N LYS A 87 6.96 -6.32 15.20
CA LYS A 87 7.08 -4.86 15.20
C LYS A 87 6.49 -4.23 13.95
N ARG A 88 5.86 -3.06 14.15
CA ARG A 88 5.48 -2.11 13.10
C ARG A 88 6.05 -0.73 13.42
N ARG A 89 6.76 -0.13 12.48
CA ARG A 89 7.41 1.20 12.68
C ARG A 89 8.25 1.26 13.95
N ASN A 90 9.05 0.20 14.19
CA ASN A 90 9.92 0.02 15.36
C ASN A 90 9.19 -0.06 16.72
N LYS A 91 7.87 -0.20 16.74
CA LYS A 91 7.05 -0.43 17.94
C LYS A 91 6.44 -1.84 17.90
N PRO A 92 6.17 -2.47 19.05
CA PRO A 92 5.48 -3.75 19.09
C PRO A 92 4.12 -3.67 18.35
N THR A 93 3.72 -4.76 17.69
CA THR A 93 2.41 -4.85 17.04
C THR A 93 1.28 -4.97 18.08
N VAL A 94 0.03 -4.69 17.69
CA VAL A 94 -1.11 -4.70 18.60
C VAL A 94 -1.27 -6.06 19.29
N HIS A 95 -1.14 -7.18 18.56
CA HIS A 95 -1.27 -8.51 19.15
C HIS A 95 -0.14 -8.87 20.11
N LYS A 96 1.03 -8.22 20.04
CA LYS A 96 2.13 -8.36 21.00
C LYS A 96 1.94 -7.50 22.24
N VAL A 97 1.32 -6.32 22.12
CA VAL A 97 1.02 -5.45 23.28
C VAL A 97 -0.17 -5.95 24.06
N TRP A 98 -1.23 -6.42 23.37
CA TRP A 98 -2.44 -6.97 23.99
C TRP A 98 -2.52 -8.49 23.76
N ASN A 99 -3.28 -8.93 22.78
CA ASN A 99 -3.39 -10.33 22.36
C ASN A 99 -4.09 -10.42 20.99
N ALA A 100 -4.13 -11.62 20.41
CA ALA A 100 -4.74 -11.87 19.10
C ALA A 100 -6.24 -11.50 19.05
N ASN A 101 -7.02 -11.88 20.05
CA ASN A 101 -8.46 -11.59 20.07
C ASN A 101 -8.75 -10.10 20.14
N THR A 102 -7.96 -9.34 20.91
CA THR A 102 -8.06 -7.89 20.98
C THR A 102 -7.69 -7.26 19.63
N ALA A 103 -6.64 -7.75 18.96
CA ALA A 103 -6.27 -7.29 17.64
C ALA A 103 -7.41 -7.50 16.62
N ILE A 104 -8.04 -8.68 16.60
CA ILE A 104 -9.17 -8.97 15.72
C ILE A 104 -10.32 -7.98 15.97
N LEU A 105 -10.80 -7.91 17.23
CA LEU A 105 -11.97 -7.07 17.56
C LEU A 105 -11.70 -5.57 17.36
N SER A 106 -10.50 -5.09 17.68
CA SER A 106 -10.14 -3.68 17.46
C SER A 106 -10.05 -3.37 15.97
N GLY A 107 -9.55 -4.29 15.16
CA GLY A 107 -9.56 -4.18 13.70
C GLY A 107 -11.00 -4.12 13.16
N ASP A 108 -11.90 -5.00 13.60
CA ASP A 108 -13.32 -4.96 13.21
C ASP A 108 -13.97 -3.62 13.58
N ALA A 109 -13.67 -3.11 14.78
CA ALA A 109 -14.16 -1.79 15.20
C ALA A 109 -13.60 -0.65 14.34
N MET A 110 -12.33 -0.75 13.89
CA MET A 110 -11.72 0.20 12.94
C MET A 110 -12.41 0.14 11.57
N LEU A 111 -12.74 -1.04 11.07
CA LEU A 111 -13.47 -1.20 9.81
C LEU A 111 -14.85 -0.50 9.89
N ILE A 112 -15.57 -0.68 11.00
CA ILE A 112 -16.86 -0.01 11.25
C ILE A 112 -16.66 1.51 11.30
N ALA A 113 -15.63 2.00 12.01
CA ALA A 113 -15.32 3.43 12.10
C ALA A 113 -14.96 4.01 10.72
N ALA A 114 -14.21 3.27 9.89
CA ALA A 114 -13.93 3.68 8.52
C ALA A 114 -15.21 3.86 7.69
N TYR A 115 -16.15 2.90 7.76
CA TYR A 115 -17.46 3.03 7.12
C TYR A 115 -18.27 4.23 7.64
N GLN A 116 -18.22 4.53 8.95
CA GLN A 116 -18.89 5.71 9.51
C GLN A 116 -18.31 7.01 8.95
N LEU A 117 -16.99 7.12 8.84
CA LEU A 117 -16.30 8.27 8.27
C LEU A 117 -16.60 8.42 6.77
N ILE A 118 -16.54 7.35 5.99
CA ILE A 118 -16.94 7.33 4.57
C ILE A 118 -18.42 7.68 4.43
N GLY A 119 -19.28 7.13 5.29
CA GLY A 119 -20.72 7.38 5.29
C GLY A 119 -21.10 8.81 5.64
N SER A 120 -20.17 9.63 6.16
CA SER A 120 -20.38 11.07 6.39
C SER A 120 -20.26 11.92 5.10
N THR A 121 -20.01 11.31 3.96
CA THR A 121 -20.00 11.95 2.64
C THR A 121 -21.34 12.62 2.35
N GLU A 122 -21.32 13.79 1.73
CA GLU A 122 -22.55 14.51 1.31
C GLU A 122 -23.42 13.63 0.41
N HIS A 123 -24.75 13.76 0.57
CA HIS A 123 -25.73 12.88 -0.08
C HIS A 123 -25.55 12.76 -1.60
N GLY A 124 -25.11 13.83 -2.29
CA GLY A 124 -24.91 13.82 -3.74
C GLY A 124 -23.82 12.83 -4.23
N HIS A 125 -22.83 12.53 -3.38
CA HIS A 125 -21.71 11.66 -3.72
C HIS A 125 -21.67 10.37 -2.89
N LEU A 126 -22.49 10.26 -1.85
CA LEU A 126 -22.43 9.16 -0.88
C LEU A 126 -22.47 7.78 -1.54
N LYS A 127 -23.42 7.55 -2.44
CA LYS A 127 -23.58 6.25 -3.10
C LYS A 127 -22.33 5.86 -3.88
N GLN A 128 -21.76 6.78 -4.67
CA GLN A 128 -20.58 6.52 -5.50
C GLN A 128 -19.34 6.25 -4.64
N VAL A 129 -19.12 7.04 -3.61
CA VAL A 129 -17.97 6.90 -2.71
C VAL A 129 -18.08 5.63 -1.89
N LEU A 130 -19.28 5.31 -1.39
CA LEU A 130 -19.50 4.10 -0.60
C LEU A 130 -19.36 2.83 -1.45
N ASP A 131 -19.89 2.81 -2.68
CA ASP A 131 -19.73 1.67 -3.59
C ASP A 131 -18.26 1.46 -3.94
N LEU A 132 -17.54 2.54 -4.28
CA LEU A 132 -16.11 2.49 -4.58
C LEU A 132 -15.32 1.96 -3.39
N PHE A 133 -15.57 2.46 -2.19
CA PHE A 133 -14.90 2.02 -0.98
C PHE A 133 -15.20 0.54 -0.65
N THR A 134 -16.47 0.13 -0.74
CA THR A 134 -16.89 -1.24 -0.45
C THR A 134 -16.26 -2.23 -1.43
N GLN A 135 -16.24 -1.90 -2.73
CA GLN A 135 -15.56 -2.70 -3.73
C GLN A 135 -14.06 -2.80 -3.44
N THR A 136 -13.41 -1.68 -3.13
CA THR A 136 -11.99 -1.64 -2.77
C THR A 136 -11.69 -2.48 -1.53
N ALA A 137 -12.53 -2.41 -0.51
CA ALA A 137 -12.38 -3.20 0.70
C ALA A 137 -12.45 -4.72 0.42
N ALA A 138 -13.41 -5.13 -0.43
CA ALA A 138 -13.52 -6.53 -0.87
C ALA A 138 -12.30 -6.97 -1.69
N GLU A 139 -11.81 -6.12 -2.60
CA GLU A 139 -10.61 -6.39 -3.40
C GLU A 139 -9.37 -6.57 -2.52
N ILE A 140 -9.20 -5.76 -1.48
CA ILE A 140 -8.07 -5.88 -0.54
C ILE A 140 -8.13 -7.19 0.23
N CYS A 141 -9.31 -7.63 0.68
CA CYS A 141 -9.47 -8.94 1.31
C CYS A 141 -9.05 -10.07 0.35
N GLY A 142 -9.45 -9.98 -0.93
CA GLY A 142 -9.02 -10.92 -1.97
C GLY A 142 -7.50 -10.92 -2.19
N GLY A 143 -6.89 -9.72 -2.23
CA GLY A 143 -5.44 -9.57 -2.37
C GLY A 143 -4.66 -10.16 -1.20
N GLN A 144 -5.14 -9.96 0.04
CA GLN A 144 -4.55 -10.58 1.23
C GLN A 144 -4.67 -12.11 1.20
N GLN A 145 -5.82 -12.64 0.77
CA GLN A 145 -6.01 -14.07 0.64
C GLN A 145 -5.05 -14.67 -0.39
N PHE A 146 -4.86 -14.04 -1.55
CA PHE A 146 -3.85 -14.48 -2.53
C PHE A 146 -2.43 -14.46 -1.97
N ASP A 147 -2.03 -13.40 -1.25
CA ASP A 147 -0.70 -13.31 -0.65
C ASP A 147 -0.43 -14.49 0.30
N MET A 148 -1.39 -14.83 1.16
CA MET A 148 -1.33 -15.99 2.06
C MET A 148 -1.27 -17.32 1.28
N GLU A 149 -2.09 -17.51 0.24
CA GLU A 149 -2.08 -18.72 -0.57
C GLU A 149 -0.75 -18.92 -1.30
N PHE A 150 -0.13 -17.83 -1.76
CA PHE A 150 1.17 -17.88 -2.47
C PHE A 150 2.31 -18.36 -1.60
N GLU A 151 2.22 -18.24 -0.26
CA GLU A 151 3.25 -18.77 0.65
C GLU A 151 3.50 -20.27 0.42
N SER A 152 2.43 -21.05 0.20
CA SER A 152 2.48 -22.51 0.04
C SER A 152 2.62 -22.96 -1.43
N ARG A 153 2.44 -22.09 -2.41
CA ARG A 153 2.47 -22.40 -3.85
C ARG A 153 3.86 -22.20 -4.43
N MET A 154 4.21 -23.05 -5.41
CA MET A 154 5.47 -22.96 -6.21
C MET A 154 5.22 -22.64 -7.68
N ASP A 155 3.97 -22.52 -8.08
CA ASP A 155 3.50 -22.35 -9.45
C ASP A 155 2.88 -20.95 -9.70
N VAL A 156 3.13 -20.00 -8.80
CA VAL A 156 2.61 -18.62 -8.92
C VAL A 156 3.19 -17.96 -10.16
N SER A 157 2.32 -17.47 -11.05
CA SER A 157 2.72 -16.75 -12.25
C SER A 157 2.97 -15.27 -11.99
N GLU A 158 3.65 -14.61 -12.94
CA GLU A 158 3.85 -13.15 -12.89
C GLU A 158 2.50 -12.40 -12.89
N GLU A 159 1.54 -12.87 -13.68
CA GLU A 159 0.22 -12.28 -13.80
C GLU A 159 -0.57 -12.39 -12.48
N GLU A 160 -0.52 -13.55 -11.82
CA GLU A 160 -1.16 -13.74 -10.50
C GLU A 160 -0.54 -12.82 -9.46
N TYR A 161 0.79 -12.68 -9.46
CA TYR A 161 1.50 -11.77 -8.57
C TYR A 161 1.10 -10.31 -8.80
N ILE A 162 1.07 -9.85 -10.04
CA ILE A 162 0.65 -8.48 -10.39
C ILE A 162 -0.81 -8.24 -9.96
N GLU A 163 -1.69 -9.21 -10.14
CA GLU A 163 -3.07 -9.10 -9.68
C GLU A 163 -3.15 -9.05 -8.14
N MET A 164 -2.38 -9.86 -7.43
CA MET A 164 -2.33 -9.83 -5.97
C MET A 164 -1.88 -8.45 -5.45
N ILE A 165 -0.79 -7.88 -5.97
CA ILE A 165 -0.34 -6.54 -5.53
C ILE A 165 -1.28 -5.42 -5.99
N ARG A 166 -1.97 -5.59 -7.13
CA ARG A 166 -3.05 -4.69 -7.53
C ARG A 166 -4.14 -4.65 -6.47
N LEU A 167 -4.63 -5.81 -6.06
CA LEU A 167 -5.70 -5.96 -5.07
C LEU A 167 -5.26 -5.55 -3.67
N LYS A 168 -4.10 -6.01 -3.21
CA LYS A 168 -3.63 -5.75 -1.83
C LYS A 168 -3.18 -4.29 -1.62
N THR A 169 -2.56 -3.67 -2.63
CA THR A 169 -1.86 -2.37 -2.47
C THR A 169 -2.42 -1.26 -3.35
N ALA A 170 -2.54 -1.47 -4.67
CA ALA A 170 -2.80 -0.40 -5.62
C ALA A 170 -4.26 0.13 -5.55
N VAL A 171 -5.25 -0.73 -5.35
CA VAL A 171 -6.67 -0.35 -5.35
C VAL A 171 -7.01 0.69 -4.27
N LEU A 172 -6.34 0.68 -3.12
CA LEU A 172 -6.61 1.67 -2.06
C LEU A 172 -6.04 3.05 -2.40
N LEU A 173 -4.90 3.11 -3.09
CA LEU A 173 -4.36 4.37 -3.62
C LEU A 173 -5.29 4.94 -4.71
N ALA A 174 -5.75 4.08 -5.60
CA ALA A 174 -6.71 4.43 -6.65
C ALA A 174 -8.07 4.89 -6.08
N CYS A 175 -8.58 4.21 -5.07
CA CYS A 175 -9.78 4.59 -4.33
C CYS A 175 -9.62 5.97 -3.69
N SER A 176 -8.47 6.23 -3.07
CA SER A 176 -8.16 7.52 -2.43
C SER A 176 -8.23 8.67 -3.45
N LEU A 177 -7.57 8.53 -4.59
CA LEU A 177 -7.56 9.53 -5.65
C LEU A 177 -8.95 9.75 -6.25
N LYS A 178 -9.65 8.67 -6.61
CA LYS A 178 -10.99 8.76 -7.18
C LYS A 178 -12.01 9.35 -6.22
N THR A 179 -11.95 8.98 -4.94
CA THR A 179 -12.80 9.57 -3.91
C THR A 179 -12.58 11.09 -3.81
N GLY A 180 -11.32 11.52 -3.74
CA GLY A 180 -11.00 12.95 -3.70
C GLY A 180 -11.49 13.69 -4.93
N ALA A 181 -11.27 13.13 -6.13
CA ALA A 181 -11.73 13.71 -7.39
C ALA A 181 -13.26 13.90 -7.42
N LEU A 182 -14.02 12.85 -7.06
CA LEU A 182 -15.50 12.91 -7.00
C LEU A 182 -15.97 14.00 -6.06
N LEU A 183 -15.39 14.08 -4.86
CA LEU A 183 -15.73 15.08 -3.85
C LEU A 183 -15.31 16.50 -4.23
N GLY A 184 -14.31 16.63 -5.08
CA GLY A 184 -13.87 17.90 -5.69
C GLY A 184 -14.75 18.35 -6.85
N GLY A 185 -15.63 17.50 -7.37
CA GLY A 185 -16.49 17.80 -8.51
C GLY A 185 -15.89 17.47 -9.87
N ALA A 186 -14.95 16.54 -9.92
CA ALA A 186 -14.38 16.02 -11.16
C ALA A 186 -15.46 15.36 -12.05
N SER A 187 -15.22 15.36 -13.36
CA SER A 187 -16.00 14.52 -14.28
C SER A 187 -15.78 13.04 -13.99
N GLN A 188 -16.69 12.17 -14.46
CA GLN A 188 -16.51 10.71 -14.34
C GLN A 188 -15.28 10.22 -15.09
N GLU A 189 -14.94 10.87 -16.20
CA GLU A 189 -13.75 10.58 -17.01
C GLU A 189 -12.46 10.92 -16.22
N ASP A 190 -12.36 12.12 -15.67
CA ASP A 190 -11.21 12.53 -14.86
C ASP A 190 -11.06 11.68 -13.59
N ALA A 191 -12.18 11.38 -12.91
CA ALA A 191 -12.18 10.50 -11.75
C ALA A 191 -11.73 9.07 -12.13
N GLY A 192 -12.08 8.59 -13.34
CA GLY A 192 -11.61 7.33 -13.91
C GLY A 192 -10.11 7.35 -14.22
N ASN A 193 -9.61 8.43 -14.81
CA ASN A 193 -8.18 8.61 -15.10
C ASN A 193 -7.34 8.69 -13.81
N LEU A 194 -7.82 9.38 -12.77
CA LEU A 194 -7.14 9.40 -11.46
C LEU A 194 -7.17 8.04 -10.77
N TYR A 195 -8.23 7.23 -10.95
CA TYR A 195 -8.24 5.85 -10.48
C TYR A 195 -7.18 5.01 -11.21
N ALA A 196 -7.12 5.08 -12.54
CA ALA A 196 -6.12 4.36 -13.35
C ALA A 196 -4.69 4.81 -13.02
N PHE A 197 -4.47 6.11 -12.81
CA PHE A 197 -3.22 6.64 -12.28
C PHE A 197 -2.84 5.99 -10.95
N GLY A 198 -3.78 5.91 -10.00
CA GLY A 198 -3.57 5.29 -8.69
C GLY A 198 -3.23 3.80 -8.76
N ILE A 199 -3.84 3.06 -9.69
CA ILE A 199 -3.49 1.65 -9.95
C ILE A 199 -2.04 1.55 -10.43
N ASN A 200 -1.69 2.31 -11.47
CA ASN A 200 -0.37 2.21 -12.08
C ASN A 200 0.74 2.65 -11.12
N ILE A 201 0.57 3.75 -10.40
CA ILE A 201 1.56 4.20 -9.42
C ILE A 201 1.67 3.24 -8.24
N GLY A 202 0.55 2.60 -7.83
CA GLY A 202 0.55 1.60 -6.76
C GLY A 202 1.27 0.32 -7.13
N LEU A 203 1.12 -0.16 -8.38
CA LEU A 203 1.87 -1.31 -8.91
C LEU A 203 3.36 -1.01 -9.00
N ALA A 204 3.73 0.14 -9.58
CA ALA A 204 5.12 0.57 -9.65
C ALA A 204 5.75 0.68 -8.25
N PHE A 205 5.02 1.25 -7.30
CA PHE A 205 5.44 1.40 -5.91
C PHE A 205 5.72 0.07 -5.22
N GLN A 206 4.84 -0.94 -5.38
CA GLN A 206 5.04 -2.25 -4.76
C GLN A 206 6.22 -3.00 -5.38
N LEU A 207 6.36 -2.97 -6.71
CA LEU A 207 7.53 -3.53 -7.38
C LEU A 207 8.83 -2.86 -6.94
N GLN A 208 8.80 -1.55 -6.68
CA GLN A 208 9.94 -0.81 -6.15
C GLN A 208 10.26 -1.22 -4.71
N ASP A 209 9.25 -1.47 -3.86
CA ASP A 209 9.46 -1.96 -2.50
C ASP A 209 10.12 -3.35 -2.51
N ASP A 210 9.67 -4.27 -3.36
CA ASP A 210 10.28 -5.60 -3.52
C ASP A 210 11.72 -5.51 -4.03
N LEU A 211 11.98 -4.58 -4.96
CA LEU A 211 13.32 -4.36 -5.49
C LEU A 211 14.26 -3.82 -4.40
N LEU A 212 13.78 -2.90 -3.58
CA LEU A 212 14.54 -2.31 -2.48
C LEU A 212 14.79 -3.28 -1.33
N ASP A 213 13.90 -4.26 -1.11
CA ASP A 213 14.17 -5.34 -0.13
C ASP A 213 15.41 -6.16 -0.50
N VAL A 214 15.74 -6.29 -1.79
CA VAL A 214 16.90 -7.06 -2.26
C VAL A 214 18.12 -6.16 -2.53
N TYR A 215 17.92 -4.98 -3.12
CA TYR A 215 18.99 -4.14 -3.67
C TYR A 215 19.10 -2.76 -2.99
N GLY A 216 18.28 -2.48 -1.97
CA GLY A 216 18.35 -1.24 -1.22
C GLY A 216 19.63 -1.10 -0.39
N ASP A 217 19.83 0.10 0.19
CA ASP A 217 20.89 0.35 1.15
C ASP A 217 20.30 0.28 2.57
N THR A 218 20.90 -0.55 3.44
CA THR A 218 20.46 -0.70 4.85
C THR A 218 20.47 0.61 5.63
N ALA A 219 21.38 1.53 5.31
CA ALA A 219 21.49 2.82 5.99
C ALA A 219 20.31 3.75 5.66
N THR A 220 19.76 3.62 4.46
CA THR A 220 18.68 4.47 3.96
C THR A 220 17.30 3.80 4.03
N PHE A 221 17.20 2.49 3.84
CA PHE A 221 15.92 1.77 3.82
C PHE A 221 15.32 1.51 5.21
N GLY A 222 16.13 1.57 6.28
CA GLY A 222 15.65 1.43 7.67
C GLY A 222 15.09 0.06 8.05
N LYS A 223 15.20 -0.95 7.13
CA LYS A 223 14.83 -2.36 7.34
C LYS A 223 16.04 -3.25 7.06
N ASN A 224 16.01 -4.47 7.57
CA ASN A 224 16.97 -5.49 7.16
C ASN A 224 16.71 -5.86 5.70
N ILE A 225 17.75 -5.83 4.86
CA ILE A 225 17.69 -6.24 3.44
C ILE A 225 17.52 -7.75 3.37
N GLY A 226 16.74 -8.21 2.37
CA GLY A 226 16.54 -9.62 2.06
C GLY A 226 15.47 -10.31 2.91
N GLY A 227 14.60 -9.56 3.56
CA GLY A 227 13.49 -10.11 4.33
C GLY A 227 12.60 -11.03 3.50
N ASP A 228 12.26 -10.63 2.28
CA ASP A 228 11.45 -11.41 1.34
C ASP A 228 12.16 -12.72 0.92
N ILE A 229 13.48 -12.68 0.74
CA ILE A 229 14.28 -13.87 0.43
C ILE A 229 14.25 -14.85 1.62
N LEU A 230 14.41 -14.36 2.84
CA LEU A 230 14.44 -15.19 4.03
C LEU A 230 13.11 -15.94 4.24
N CYS A 231 11.99 -15.28 3.98
CA CYS A 231 10.64 -15.84 4.08
C CYS A 231 10.19 -16.62 2.83
N ASN A 232 11.01 -16.70 1.77
CA ASN A 232 10.64 -17.30 0.47
C ASN A 232 9.40 -16.64 -0.16
N LYS A 233 9.22 -15.34 0.05
CA LYS A 233 8.07 -14.60 -0.45
C LYS A 233 8.03 -14.63 -1.98
N LYS A 234 6.87 -14.92 -2.56
CA LYS A 234 6.66 -15.00 -4.01
C LYS A 234 6.55 -13.59 -4.60
N THR A 235 7.68 -12.85 -4.58
CA THR A 235 7.82 -11.54 -5.21
C THR A 235 8.06 -11.68 -6.71
N PHE A 236 7.96 -10.56 -7.44
CA PHE A 236 8.29 -10.50 -8.86
C PHE A 236 9.69 -11.07 -9.16
N LEU A 237 10.66 -10.80 -8.28
CA LEU A 237 12.03 -11.31 -8.41
C LEU A 237 12.09 -12.83 -8.28
N LEU A 238 11.51 -13.42 -7.24
CA LEU A 238 11.55 -14.86 -7.04
C LEU A 238 10.79 -15.62 -8.13
N ILE A 239 9.61 -15.15 -8.52
CA ILE A 239 8.80 -15.76 -9.57
C ILE A 239 9.56 -15.80 -10.89
N ASN A 240 10.16 -14.67 -11.29
CA ASN A 240 10.94 -14.60 -12.51
C ASN A 240 12.27 -15.37 -12.41
N ALA A 241 12.89 -15.44 -11.22
CA ALA A 241 14.04 -16.30 -11.01
C ALA A 241 13.70 -17.77 -11.29
N LEU A 242 12.62 -18.28 -10.71
CA LEU A 242 12.19 -19.68 -10.92
C LEU A 242 11.81 -19.97 -12.38
N ARG A 243 11.21 -18.98 -13.08
CA ARG A 243 10.80 -19.09 -14.48
C ARG A 243 11.98 -19.09 -15.46
N LEU A 244 12.99 -18.26 -15.22
CA LEU A 244 14.12 -18.03 -16.15
C LEU A 244 15.36 -18.86 -15.83
N ALA A 245 15.44 -19.46 -14.64
CA ALA A 245 16.57 -20.23 -14.17
C ALA A 245 16.86 -21.44 -15.07
N ASN A 246 18.12 -21.69 -15.32
CA ASN A 246 18.55 -22.98 -15.85
C ASN A 246 18.40 -24.08 -14.77
N LYS A 247 18.68 -25.33 -15.12
CA LYS A 247 18.49 -26.48 -14.22
C LYS A 247 19.28 -26.34 -12.92
N GLU A 248 20.53 -25.91 -13.00
CA GLU A 248 21.43 -25.78 -11.84
C GLU A 248 20.96 -24.65 -10.90
N GLN A 249 20.62 -23.50 -11.47
CA GLN A 249 20.07 -22.35 -10.73
C GLN A 249 18.74 -22.70 -10.06
N ALA A 250 17.85 -23.40 -10.75
CA ALA A 250 16.55 -23.81 -10.20
C ALA A 250 16.71 -24.81 -9.06
N GLU A 251 17.64 -25.77 -9.17
CA GLU A 251 17.96 -26.71 -8.10
C GLU A 251 18.55 -25.98 -6.88
N ALA A 252 19.44 -25.00 -7.10
CA ALA A 252 20.03 -24.19 -6.02
C ALA A 252 18.95 -23.37 -5.29
N LEU A 253 18.07 -22.66 -6.00
CA LEU A 253 16.97 -21.90 -5.39
C LEU A 253 16.06 -22.80 -4.55
N ARG A 254 15.60 -23.92 -5.11
CA ARG A 254 14.75 -24.88 -4.38
C ARG A 254 15.43 -25.45 -3.15
N SER A 255 16.71 -25.83 -3.27
CA SER A 255 17.49 -26.33 -2.14
C SER A 255 17.55 -25.33 -0.98
N TRP A 256 17.70 -24.04 -1.26
CA TRP A 256 17.68 -23.00 -0.23
C TRP A 256 16.28 -22.74 0.33
N MET A 257 15.22 -22.82 -0.50
CA MET A 257 13.83 -22.64 -0.05
C MET A 257 13.38 -23.76 0.89
N ASP A 258 13.84 -24.99 0.68
CA ASP A 258 13.47 -26.17 1.47
C ASP A 258 14.26 -26.29 2.79
N LYS A 259 15.37 -25.53 2.95
CA LYS A 259 16.17 -25.57 4.18
C LYS A 259 15.40 -24.95 5.35
N LYS A 260 15.28 -25.68 6.45
CA LYS A 260 14.70 -25.19 7.72
C LYS A 260 15.72 -24.37 8.54
N GLU A 261 16.97 -24.78 8.50
CA GLU A 261 18.09 -24.12 9.20
C GLU A 261 19.10 -23.62 8.17
N PHE A 262 19.39 -22.35 8.18
CA PHE A 262 20.32 -21.73 7.24
C PHE A 262 20.96 -20.47 7.84
N ASP A 263 22.13 -20.11 7.32
CA ASP A 263 22.73 -18.81 7.55
C ASP A 263 21.99 -17.76 6.68
N PRO A 264 21.37 -16.72 7.29
CA PRO A 264 20.64 -15.71 6.56
C PRO A 264 21.48 -15.00 5.49
N ALA A 265 22.74 -14.66 5.80
CA ALA A 265 23.61 -13.94 4.86
C ALA A 265 23.95 -14.81 3.64
N GLN A 266 24.22 -16.12 3.85
CA GLN A 266 24.50 -17.06 2.76
C GLN A 266 23.27 -17.25 1.86
N LYS A 267 22.07 -17.35 2.43
CA LYS A 267 20.83 -17.48 1.64
C LYS A 267 20.60 -16.23 0.79
N ILE A 268 20.68 -15.04 1.38
CA ILE A 268 20.54 -13.77 0.65
C ILE A 268 21.56 -13.66 -0.47
N GLN A 269 22.83 -13.97 -0.19
CA GLN A 269 23.91 -13.94 -1.19
C GLN A 269 23.64 -14.89 -2.35
N ALA A 270 23.21 -16.15 -2.08
CA ALA A 270 22.92 -17.15 -3.09
C ALA A 270 21.80 -16.70 -4.03
N PHE A 271 20.68 -16.17 -3.47
CA PHE A 271 19.57 -15.65 -4.26
C PHE A 271 19.96 -14.44 -5.09
N THR A 272 20.64 -13.46 -4.46
CA THR A 272 21.06 -12.22 -5.13
C THR A 272 22.04 -12.53 -6.28
N SER A 273 22.93 -13.51 -6.11
CA SER A 273 23.83 -13.94 -7.19
C SER A 273 23.06 -14.45 -8.40
N ILE A 274 22.06 -15.34 -8.18
CA ILE A 274 21.22 -15.88 -9.26
C ILE A 274 20.37 -14.75 -9.89
N TYR A 275 19.81 -13.85 -9.08
CA TYR A 275 19.05 -12.71 -9.57
C TYR A 275 19.89 -11.80 -10.47
N ASN A 276 21.17 -11.58 -10.12
CA ASN A 276 22.11 -10.80 -10.93
C ASN A 276 22.46 -11.49 -12.24
N GLU A 277 22.75 -12.80 -12.22
CA GLU A 277 23.02 -13.60 -13.42
C GLU A 277 21.83 -13.58 -14.40
N LEU A 278 20.60 -13.61 -13.87
CA LEU A 278 19.36 -13.53 -14.65
C LEU A 278 18.93 -12.10 -14.99
N GLN A 279 19.68 -11.08 -14.59
CA GLN A 279 19.40 -9.66 -14.80
C GLN A 279 18.02 -9.22 -14.28
N LEU A 280 17.56 -9.80 -13.17
CA LEU A 280 16.22 -9.56 -12.65
C LEU A 280 16.05 -8.14 -12.13
N LYS A 281 17.13 -7.49 -11.68
CA LYS A 281 17.10 -6.07 -11.32
C LYS A 281 16.60 -5.22 -12.50
N GLN A 282 17.23 -5.36 -13.65
CA GLN A 282 16.87 -4.62 -14.87
C GLN A 282 15.46 -4.99 -15.36
N LEU A 283 15.07 -6.26 -15.27
CA LEU A 283 13.72 -6.71 -15.63
C LEU A 283 12.66 -6.01 -14.76
N THR A 284 12.90 -5.93 -13.45
CA THR A 284 12.00 -5.27 -12.49
C THR A 284 11.97 -3.76 -12.73
N GLU A 285 13.11 -3.11 -12.91
CA GLU A 285 13.21 -1.69 -13.23
C GLU A 285 12.44 -1.32 -14.51
N ASN A 286 12.53 -2.14 -15.55
CA ASN A 286 11.77 -1.96 -16.79
C ASN A 286 10.24 -2.07 -16.54
N LYS A 287 9.82 -3.01 -15.69
CA LYS A 287 8.40 -3.18 -15.34
C LYS A 287 7.87 -1.99 -14.53
N ILE A 288 8.65 -1.52 -13.56
CA ILE A 288 8.37 -0.31 -12.78
C ILE A 288 8.20 0.89 -13.71
N GLN A 289 9.16 1.10 -14.63
CA GLN A 289 9.12 2.21 -15.59
C GLN A 289 7.88 2.16 -16.48
N ALA A 290 7.49 0.98 -16.95
CA ALA A 290 6.30 0.83 -17.79
C ALA A 290 5.01 1.25 -17.04
N TYR A 291 4.85 0.89 -15.76
CA TYR A 291 3.71 1.34 -14.95
C TYR A 291 3.78 2.83 -14.63
N TYR A 292 4.98 3.34 -14.35
CA TYR A 292 5.17 4.77 -14.14
C TYR A 292 4.79 5.59 -15.39
N ASP A 293 5.26 5.18 -16.56
CA ASP A 293 4.92 5.85 -17.84
C ASP A 293 3.40 5.81 -18.09
N ALA A 294 2.74 4.66 -17.85
CA ALA A 294 1.29 4.55 -17.95
C ALA A 294 0.58 5.49 -16.96
N SER A 295 1.11 5.67 -15.74
CA SER A 295 0.56 6.62 -14.78
C SER A 295 0.66 8.07 -15.28
N VAL A 296 1.78 8.44 -15.88
CA VAL A 296 1.97 9.79 -16.46
C VAL A 296 0.96 10.06 -17.58
N GLU A 297 0.68 9.06 -18.44
CA GLU A 297 -0.34 9.20 -19.49
C GLU A 297 -1.75 9.42 -18.90
N ASN A 298 -2.10 8.74 -17.80
CA ASN A 298 -3.36 8.97 -17.12
C ASN A 298 -3.47 10.43 -16.59
N LEU A 299 -2.39 11.01 -16.06
CA LEU A 299 -2.39 12.42 -15.64
C LEU A 299 -2.52 13.39 -16.82
N LYS A 300 -1.90 13.10 -17.97
CA LYS A 300 -2.03 13.92 -19.17
C LYS A 300 -3.44 13.93 -19.75
N ALA A 301 -4.21 12.88 -19.52
CA ALA A 301 -5.59 12.77 -19.98
C ALA A 301 -6.59 13.61 -19.18
N LEU A 302 -6.20 14.16 -18.02
CA LEU A 302 -7.07 14.97 -17.17
C LEU A 302 -7.39 16.32 -17.82
N GLN A 303 -8.67 16.72 -17.75
CA GLN A 303 -9.18 17.97 -18.29
C GLN A 303 -8.98 19.14 -17.30
N VAL A 304 -7.76 19.34 -16.84
CA VAL A 304 -7.38 20.40 -15.88
C VAL A 304 -6.09 21.09 -16.31
N ALA A 305 -5.87 22.30 -15.81
CA ALA A 305 -4.64 23.04 -16.07
C ALA A 305 -3.44 22.29 -15.47
N PRO A 306 -2.32 22.10 -16.23
CA PRO A 306 -1.16 21.32 -15.80
C PRO A 306 -0.59 21.75 -14.44
N GLU A 307 -0.67 23.05 -14.12
CA GLU A 307 -0.17 23.61 -12.85
C GLU A 307 -0.90 23.03 -11.63
N LYS A 308 -2.13 22.54 -11.81
CA LYS A 308 -2.89 21.87 -10.75
C LYS A 308 -2.43 20.44 -10.46
N LEU A 309 -1.61 19.87 -11.34
CA LEU A 309 -1.08 18.51 -11.20
C LEU A 309 0.33 18.47 -10.60
N THR A 310 1.00 19.61 -10.51
CA THR A 310 2.42 19.70 -10.12
C THR A 310 2.68 19.01 -8.79
N ILE A 311 1.92 19.35 -7.75
CA ILE A 311 2.14 18.79 -6.39
C ILE A 311 1.85 17.29 -6.36
N LEU A 312 0.77 16.85 -7.03
CA LEU A 312 0.46 15.41 -7.10
C LEU A 312 1.58 14.63 -7.79
N LYS A 313 2.09 15.19 -8.89
CA LYS A 313 3.22 14.59 -9.63
C LYS A 313 4.47 14.53 -8.77
N GLU A 314 4.87 15.63 -8.13
CA GLU A 314 6.05 15.69 -7.25
C GLU A 314 5.98 14.66 -6.11
N VAL A 315 4.81 14.51 -5.48
CA VAL A 315 4.62 13.50 -4.42
C VAL A 315 4.77 12.10 -4.97
N CYS A 316 4.22 11.80 -6.15
CA CYS A 316 4.35 10.49 -6.77
C CYS A 316 5.78 10.22 -7.26
N ASP A 317 6.45 11.22 -7.84
CA ASP A 317 7.86 11.12 -8.22
C ASP A 317 8.73 10.83 -6.99
N HIS A 318 8.46 11.51 -5.87
CA HIS A 318 9.16 11.25 -4.62
C HIS A 318 8.89 9.84 -4.06
N LEU A 319 7.67 9.32 -4.20
CA LEU A 319 7.35 7.95 -3.82
C LEU A 319 8.09 6.91 -4.66
N MET A 320 8.29 7.18 -5.96
CA MET A 320 8.96 6.28 -6.90
C MET A 320 10.49 6.33 -6.81
N HIS A 321 11.06 7.51 -6.55
CA HIS A 321 12.51 7.71 -6.49
C HIS A 321 13.09 7.66 -5.08
N ARG A 322 12.35 7.04 -4.13
CA ARG A 322 12.86 6.81 -2.79
C ARG A 322 14.13 5.97 -2.85
N GLN A 323 15.14 6.44 -2.16
CA GLN A 323 16.31 5.65 -1.79
C GLN A 323 16.14 5.06 -0.37
N SER A 324 15.02 5.41 0.29
CA SER A 324 14.70 5.02 1.68
C SER A 324 13.19 4.90 1.91
#